data_006dd11e2528cc0e74bddcda87026a02
#
_entry.id   006dd11e2528cc0e74bddcda87026a02
#
_cell.length_a   1.000
_cell.length_b   1.000
_cell.length_c   1.000
_cell.angle_alpha   90.00
_cell.angle_beta   90.00
_cell.angle_gamma   90.00
#
_symmetry.space_group_name_H-M   'P 1'
#
loop_
_entity.id
_entity.type
_entity.pdbx_description
1 polymer ?
#
loop_
_entity_poly.entity_id
_entity_poly.type
_entity_poly.pdbx_seq_one_letter_code
_entity_poly.pdbx_strand_id
1 'polypeptide(L)'
;MNKAITDGLVLTPPPFSAGLNLWSREDGTPGSGSYANQPNAAYVPADADFGGCLELQKTAIPQKLRSYGETPIIPGLYLRVSARVKAISGNLPSVRIAGWAGASNNTNVSSVPQVGPSVQLTTHGEVVTVSAIISTSNRSGVDMAWGNTPVYGHFGLDLTGANGGVVRIDDIEIEDITSAFLRDLMDWVDVRDFGAKGDGVTNDAAAFDAADTYARNNAVSVLVSKGTYFLNTNVTFTSKVRFEGTVTMPAQYRLSCTRDYNLDTYEAAFGSEEEGFRRGLQVLFYFTDHTVFDLGGRRVELTGPVDVAAVSGLNTLAQRRVLSNGRLDAANSTAWNNASATSVATYTPNSNVFRLTAVANVANIEVGSRVSGTGVGREVYVTSKDVGAGTVTLSRPLWGAAGTRTYTFTRYKYLLDFSGFTSLGKFEITDMEFQCNGEASAVMLPKSGIGFRFADCTFNKPKDRGITSIGDGCQGMFIDQCQFISNEQSLRVQDRTTIAVNVNANDPKIRDNRIVRFAHFAILSGSGNLLVGNHFFHGDDETAGVRRAGIVFTQPNVKTLITGNYIDNCFI
;
A
#
# COMPACT_ATOMS: atom_id res chain seq x y z
N MET A 1 -2.57 9.79 19.80
CA MET A 1 -1.76 9.81 21.02
C MET A 1 -2.49 8.96 22.04
N ASN A 2 -1.99 7.76 22.36
CA ASN A 2 -2.53 7.02 23.48
C ASN A 2 -2.17 7.81 24.72
N LYS A 3 -3.17 8.24 25.48
CA LYS A 3 -2.94 8.78 26.82
C LYS A 3 -2.25 7.69 27.64
N ALA A 4 -1.27 8.08 28.44
CA ALA A 4 -0.64 7.14 29.35
C ALA A 4 -1.70 6.47 30.24
N ILE A 5 -1.53 5.18 30.50
CA ILE A 5 -2.42 4.40 31.41
C ILE A 5 -2.53 5.10 32.78
N THR A 6 -1.56 5.92 33.12
CA THR A 6 -1.41 6.65 34.37
C THR A 6 -1.95 8.09 34.32
N ASP A 7 -2.67 8.49 33.27
CA ASP A 7 -3.27 9.84 33.21
C ASP A 7 -4.20 10.08 34.42
N GLY A 8 -3.88 11.11 35.22
CA GLY A 8 -4.59 11.44 36.45
C GLY A 8 -4.12 10.71 37.71
N LEU A 9 -3.13 9.82 37.62
CA LEU A 9 -2.51 9.17 38.78
C LEU A 9 -1.31 9.96 39.29
N VAL A 10 -1.18 10.07 40.62
CA VAL A 10 0.03 10.60 41.25
C VAL A 10 0.95 9.42 41.55
N LEU A 11 2.03 9.29 40.76
CA LEU A 11 2.97 8.17 40.89
C LEU A 11 4.11 8.49 41.88
N THR A 12 4.67 9.71 41.77
CA THR A 12 5.80 10.16 42.59
C THR A 12 5.36 10.36 44.03
N PRO A 13 6.09 9.79 45.01
CA PRO A 13 5.82 9.99 46.42
C PRO A 13 5.90 11.47 46.83
N PRO A 14 5.28 11.87 47.96
CA PRO A 14 5.45 13.21 48.50
C PRO A 14 6.93 13.53 48.75
N PRO A 15 7.39 14.78 48.52
CA PRO A 15 8.76 15.17 48.77
C PRO A 15 9.10 15.09 50.28
N PHE A 16 10.37 14.95 50.62
CA PHE A 16 10.78 14.89 52.04
C PHE A 16 10.43 16.15 52.82
N SER A 17 10.28 17.28 52.16
CA SER A 17 9.79 18.53 52.74
C SER A 17 8.35 18.46 53.25
N ALA A 18 7.54 17.54 52.76
CA ALA A 18 6.16 17.31 53.26
C ALA A 18 6.12 16.59 54.62
N GLY A 19 7.25 16.02 55.06
CA GLY A 19 7.41 15.43 56.37
C GLY A 19 7.90 13.97 56.35
N LEU A 20 8.80 13.67 57.28
CA LEU A 20 9.40 12.32 57.40
C LEU A 20 8.43 11.28 58.00
N ASN A 21 7.26 11.69 58.45
CA ASN A 21 6.17 10.81 58.86
C ASN A 21 5.50 10.09 57.65
N LEU A 22 5.76 10.57 56.41
CA LEU A 22 5.29 9.95 55.18
C LEU A 22 6.25 8.86 54.65
N TRP A 23 7.37 8.65 55.36
CA TRP A 23 8.42 7.74 54.97
C TRP A 23 8.69 6.70 56.04
N SER A 24 8.59 5.43 55.66
CA SER A 24 8.84 4.27 56.50
C SER A 24 10.33 3.90 56.52
N ARG A 25 10.82 3.49 57.69
CA ARG A 25 12.13 2.83 57.89
C ARG A 25 12.06 1.30 57.70
N GLU A 26 10.88 0.77 57.36
CA GLU A 26 10.62 -0.64 57.13
C GLU A 26 10.08 -0.84 55.70
N ASP A 27 8.92 -1.48 55.54
CA ASP A 27 8.40 -1.89 54.23
C ASP A 27 7.37 -0.92 53.63
N GLY A 28 6.99 0.16 54.32
CA GLY A 28 6.00 1.13 53.83
C GLY A 28 4.56 0.74 54.10
N THR A 29 4.32 -0.45 54.64
CA THR A 29 2.97 -0.94 54.95
C THR A 29 2.36 -0.21 56.15
N PRO A 30 1.02 -0.15 56.27
CA PRO A 30 0.35 0.42 57.42
C PRO A 30 0.83 -0.19 58.74
N GLY A 31 1.23 0.68 59.68
CA GLY A 31 1.76 0.28 60.99
C GLY A 31 3.28 0.08 61.05
N SER A 32 4.00 0.12 59.93
CA SER A 32 5.46 0.13 59.93
C SER A 32 6.01 1.45 60.52
N GLY A 33 7.21 1.40 61.13
CA GLY A 33 7.81 2.56 61.76
C GLY A 33 8.25 3.65 60.77
N SER A 34 7.97 4.94 61.09
CA SER A 34 8.36 6.08 60.25
C SER A 34 9.74 6.65 60.62
N TYR A 35 10.27 7.53 59.76
CA TYR A 35 11.44 8.33 60.02
C TYR A 35 11.18 9.61 60.83
N ALA A 36 9.91 9.90 61.17
CA ALA A 36 9.58 11.04 62.01
C ALA A 36 10.28 10.91 63.36
N ASN A 37 11.00 11.98 63.78
CA ASN A 37 11.69 12.06 65.07
C ASN A 37 12.75 10.97 65.28
N GLN A 38 13.28 10.34 64.23
CA GLN A 38 14.37 9.39 64.36
C GLN A 38 15.71 10.10 64.46
N PRO A 39 16.61 9.69 65.39
CA PRO A 39 17.89 10.39 65.58
C PRO A 39 18.88 10.25 64.43
N ASN A 40 18.65 9.30 63.53
CA ASN A 40 19.48 9.02 62.38
C ASN A 40 18.92 9.58 61.05
N ALA A 41 17.85 10.40 61.10
CA ALA A 41 17.26 11.00 59.93
C ALA A 41 16.84 12.45 60.14
N ALA A 42 17.16 13.33 59.19
CA ALA A 42 16.79 14.75 59.25
C ALA A 42 16.46 15.27 57.85
N TYR A 43 15.47 16.13 57.76
CA TYR A 43 15.24 16.90 56.53
C TYR A 43 16.21 18.07 56.48
N VAL A 44 16.96 18.19 55.40
CA VAL A 44 17.88 19.29 55.08
C VAL A 44 17.20 20.20 54.04
N PRO A 45 16.81 21.43 54.43
CA PRO A 45 15.99 22.27 53.54
C PRO A 45 16.76 22.88 52.37
N ALA A 46 18.09 22.90 52.42
CA ALA A 46 18.92 23.39 51.34
C ALA A 46 20.23 22.60 51.29
N ASP A 47 20.53 22.06 50.16
CA ASP A 47 21.75 21.36 49.80
C ASP A 47 22.29 21.95 48.50
N ALA A 48 23.59 21.91 48.28
CA ALA A 48 24.20 22.50 47.07
C ALA A 48 23.76 21.84 45.76
N ASP A 49 23.43 20.53 45.82
CA ASP A 49 23.13 19.73 44.63
C ASP A 49 21.63 19.32 44.50
N PHE A 50 20.86 19.35 45.65
CA PHE A 50 19.50 18.81 45.72
C PHE A 50 18.53 19.90 46.14
N GLY A 51 18.45 20.94 46.38
CA GLY A 51 17.47 21.79 47.04
C GLY A 51 17.19 21.28 48.44
N GLY A 52 15.99 20.68 48.67
CA GLY A 52 15.70 19.96 49.90
C GLY A 52 16.02 18.48 49.78
N CYS A 53 16.51 17.83 50.86
CA CYS A 53 16.83 16.40 50.81
C CYS A 53 16.67 15.70 52.18
N LEU A 54 16.66 14.38 52.18
CA LEU A 54 16.76 13.57 53.40
C LEU A 54 18.26 13.31 53.68
N GLU A 55 18.74 13.72 54.84
CA GLU A 55 20.01 13.25 55.41
C GLU A 55 19.73 12.02 56.27
N LEU A 56 20.38 10.89 55.95
CA LEU A 56 20.17 9.62 56.61
C LEU A 56 21.50 8.98 57.02
N GLN A 57 21.64 8.74 58.33
CA GLN A 57 22.74 7.93 58.82
C GLN A 57 22.38 6.46 58.78
N LYS A 58 23.21 5.66 58.16
CA LYS A 58 23.01 4.22 58.05
C LYS A 58 23.31 3.52 59.38
N THR A 59 22.27 2.93 59.97
CA THR A 59 22.38 2.24 61.29
C THR A 59 21.91 0.78 61.23
N ALA A 60 21.33 0.36 60.13
CA ALA A 60 20.82 -1.00 59.93
C ALA A 60 21.30 -1.62 58.61
N ILE A 61 21.22 -2.96 58.43
CA ILE A 61 21.64 -3.71 57.26
C ILE A 61 20.47 -4.63 56.79
N PRO A 62 19.79 -4.32 55.72
CA PRO A 62 19.81 -3.03 54.99
C PRO A 62 19.12 -1.92 55.79
N GLN A 63 19.53 -0.66 55.53
CA GLN A 63 18.77 0.49 55.97
C GLN A 63 17.69 0.76 54.90
N LYS A 64 16.43 0.55 55.25
CA LYS A 64 15.32 0.72 54.34
C LYS A 64 14.76 2.13 54.36
N LEU A 65 14.28 2.62 53.23
CA LEU A 65 13.49 3.83 53.08
C LEU A 65 12.35 3.51 52.10
N ARG A 66 11.11 3.65 52.52
CA ARG A 66 9.92 3.40 51.68
C ARG A 66 8.90 4.51 51.86
N SER A 67 8.20 4.88 50.78
CA SER A 67 7.00 5.70 50.88
C SER A 67 5.83 4.88 51.46
N TYR A 68 5.00 5.51 52.30
CA TYR A 68 3.70 4.93 52.66
C TYR A 68 2.68 4.99 51.52
N GLY A 69 2.92 5.84 50.51
CA GLY A 69 2.07 5.92 49.33
C GLY A 69 2.10 4.63 48.51
N GLU A 70 0.95 4.22 48.05
CA GLU A 70 0.79 3.07 47.15
C GLU A 70 0.92 3.53 45.73
N THR A 71 1.93 3.04 45.01
CA THR A 71 2.06 3.24 43.56
C THR A 71 1.39 2.08 42.85
N PRO A 72 0.38 2.33 41.98
CA PRO A 72 -0.37 1.26 41.32
C PRO A 72 0.51 0.52 40.32
N ILE A 73 0.36 -0.81 40.25
CA ILE A 73 1.00 -1.70 39.26
C ILE A 73 -0.11 -2.26 38.36
N ILE A 74 -0.14 -1.80 37.13
CA ILE A 74 -1.18 -2.12 36.15
C ILE A 74 -0.55 -2.97 35.02
N PRO A 75 -1.21 -4.01 34.52
CA PRO A 75 -0.71 -4.79 33.39
C PRO A 75 -0.35 -3.91 32.20
N GLY A 76 0.88 -4.09 31.68
CA GLY A 76 1.41 -3.29 30.57
C GLY A 76 2.04 -1.95 30.97
N LEU A 77 2.08 -1.61 32.27
CA LEU A 77 2.74 -0.42 32.78
C LEU A 77 4.23 -0.69 33.03
N TYR A 78 5.07 0.25 32.64
CA TYR A 78 6.51 0.28 32.94
C TYR A 78 6.84 1.56 33.70
N LEU A 79 7.30 1.40 34.93
CA LEU A 79 7.68 2.50 35.80
C LEU A 79 9.18 2.53 36.00
N ARG A 80 9.79 3.70 35.86
CA ARG A 80 11.14 3.95 36.33
C ARG A 80 11.09 4.65 37.69
N VAL A 81 11.63 4.00 38.70
CA VAL A 81 11.86 4.60 40.02
C VAL A 81 13.30 5.04 40.09
N SER A 82 13.57 6.29 40.43
CA SER A 82 14.91 6.87 40.53
C SER A 82 15.11 7.73 41.75
N ALA A 83 16.35 7.84 42.20
CA ALA A 83 16.79 8.73 43.25
C ALA A 83 18.22 9.21 42.98
N ARG A 84 18.51 10.47 43.30
CA ARG A 84 19.89 11.00 43.37
C ARG A 84 20.38 10.90 44.81
N VAL A 85 21.59 10.35 44.97
CA VAL A 85 22.17 10.11 46.31
C VAL A 85 23.64 10.51 46.32
N LYS A 86 24.08 11.10 47.44
CA LYS A 86 25.52 11.33 47.67
C LYS A 86 25.90 10.95 49.09
N ALA A 87 27.08 10.39 49.25
CA ALA A 87 27.66 10.15 50.59
C ALA A 87 28.28 11.46 51.15
N ILE A 88 28.04 11.76 52.38
CA ILE A 88 28.56 12.97 53.06
C ILE A 88 29.78 12.64 53.92
N SER A 89 29.70 11.56 54.72
CA SER A 89 30.77 11.16 55.60
C SER A 89 30.64 9.69 56.02
N GLY A 90 31.68 9.16 56.67
CA GLY A 90 31.72 7.81 57.19
C GLY A 90 31.88 6.75 56.11
N ASN A 91 31.33 5.55 56.35
CA ASN A 91 31.40 4.44 55.41
C ASN A 91 30.58 4.74 54.14
N LEU A 92 31.08 4.30 52.99
CA LEU A 92 30.43 4.44 51.69
C LEU A 92 29.48 3.24 51.46
N PRO A 93 28.17 3.41 51.51
CA PRO A 93 27.22 2.32 51.28
C PRO A 93 27.03 2.03 49.78
N SER A 94 26.48 0.85 49.47
CA SER A 94 25.83 0.62 48.17
C SER A 94 24.34 1.00 48.29
N VAL A 95 23.80 1.55 47.21
CA VAL A 95 22.42 2.02 47.13
C VAL A 95 21.70 1.25 46.00
N ARG A 96 20.45 0.87 46.25
CA ARG A 96 19.59 0.27 45.24
C ARG A 96 18.15 0.72 45.41
N ILE A 97 17.42 0.85 44.32
CA ILE A 97 15.97 1.01 44.38
C ILE A 97 15.36 -0.27 44.96
N ALA A 98 14.35 -0.12 45.76
CA ALA A 98 13.66 -1.25 46.36
C ALA A 98 12.19 -0.92 46.59
N GLY A 99 11.34 -1.97 46.52
CA GLY A 99 9.89 -1.86 46.69
C GLY A 99 9.34 -3.02 47.51
N TRP A 100 8.20 -2.81 48.11
CA TRP A 100 7.40 -3.87 48.69
C TRP A 100 6.22 -4.15 47.75
N ALA A 101 6.05 -5.40 47.32
CA ALA A 101 5.07 -5.79 46.33
C ALA A 101 3.77 -6.23 46.99
N GLY A 102 2.72 -5.43 46.88
CA GLY A 102 1.42 -5.65 47.52
C GLY A 102 0.41 -6.35 46.61
N ALA A 103 -0.18 -7.44 47.11
CA ALA A 103 -1.33 -8.06 46.49
C ALA A 103 -2.63 -7.34 46.85
N SER A 104 -3.75 -7.64 46.17
CA SER A 104 -5.08 -7.04 46.43
C SER A 104 -5.64 -7.29 47.82
N ASN A 105 -5.12 -8.28 48.53
CA ASN A 105 -5.46 -8.57 49.94
C ASN A 105 -4.46 -7.97 50.93
N ASN A 106 -3.63 -7.03 50.52
CA ASN A 106 -2.60 -6.35 51.31
C ASN A 106 -1.51 -7.27 51.89
N THR A 107 -1.26 -8.41 51.25
CA THR A 107 -0.15 -9.29 51.62
C THR A 107 1.05 -9.10 50.68
N ASN A 108 2.26 -9.39 51.19
CA ASN A 108 3.48 -9.32 50.39
C ASN A 108 3.54 -10.45 49.37
N VAL A 109 3.81 -10.12 48.14
CA VAL A 109 4.14 -11.07 47.06
C VAL A 109 5.66 -11.30 47.06
N SER A 110 6.16 -12.10 47.98
CA SER A 110 7.61 -12.32 48.19
C SER A 110 8.27 -13.13 47.07
N SER A 111 7.52 -13.70 46.17
CA SER A 111 8.01 -14.48 45.02
C SER A 111 8.58 -13.65 43.87
N VAL A 112 8.39 -12.30 43.92
CA VAL A 112 8.88 -11.39 42.87
C VAL A 112 10.13 -10.63 43.33
N PRO A 113 10.98 -10.17 42.39
CA PRO A 113 12.15 -9.37 42.76
C PRO A 113 11.72 -8.01 43.30
N GLN A 114 12.08 -7.72 44.55
CA GLN A 114 11.70 -6.48 45.24
C GLN A 114 12.86 -5.48 45.40
N VAL A 115 14.01 -5.78 44.78
CA VAL A 115 15.18 -4.91 44.77
C VAL A 115 15.77 -4.85 43.35
N GLY A 116 16.17 -3.66 42.94
CA GLY A 116 16.84 -3.38 41.69
C GLY A 116 18.36 -3.54 41.76
N PRO A 117 19.06 -3.16 40.69
CA PRO A 117 20.52 -3.14 40.64
C PRO A 117 21.14 -2.30 41.77
N SER A 118 22.27 -2.74 42.31
CA SER A 118 23.00 -2.05 43.37
C SER A 118 24.13 -1.21 42.80
N VAL A 119 24.23 0.04 43.24
CA VAL A 119 25.30 0.97 42.86
C VAL A 119 26.14 1.29 44.09
N GLN A 120 27.45 1.05 44.06
CA GLN A 120 28.39 1.38 45.13
C GLN A 120 28.74 2.88 45.08
N LEU A 121 28.52 3.60 46.18
CA LEU A 121 29.07 4.93 46.29
C LEU A 121 30.61 4.83 46.53
N THR A 122 31.37 5.57 45.76
CA THR A 122 32.84 5.49 45.77
C THR A 122 33.55 6.72 46.30
N THR A 123 32.86 7.87 46.30
CA THR A 123 33.42 9.16 46.66
C THR A 123 32.43 9.97 47.48
N HIS A 124 32.90 10.63 48.55
CA HIS A 124 32.09 11.59 49.28
C HIS A 124 31.83 12.85 48.44
N GLY A 125 30.60 13.36 48.49
CA GLY A 125 30.17 14.55 47.76
C GLY A 125 29.76 14.29 46.30
N GLU A 126 30.08 13.14 45.74
CA GLU A 126 29.69 12.77 44.37
C GLU A 126 28.21 12.40 44.33
N VAL A 127 27.45 13.04 43.41
CA VAL A 127 26.05 12.73 43.18
C VAL A 127 25.94 11.54 42.23
N VAL A 128 25.27 10.49 42.68
CA VAL A 128 25.03 9.26 41.91
C VAL A 128 23.51 9.08 41.72
N THR A 129 23.08 8.84 40.49
CA THR A 129 21.70 8.48 40.20
C THR A 129 21.52 6.96 40.24
N VAL A 130 20.59 6.50 41.04
CA VAL A 130 20.21 5.08 41.16
C VAL A 130 18.80 4.92 40.63
N SER A 131 18.59 3.96 39.74
CA SER A 131 17.27 3.71 39.16
C SER A 131 16.99 2.21 38.99
N ALA A 132 15.71 1.86 38.91
CA ALA A 132 15.25 0.54 38.53
C ALA A 132 13.93 0.66 37.75
N ILE A 133 13.72 -0.25 36.82
CA ILE A 133 12.51 -0.34 36.02
C ILE A 133 11.65 -1.50 36.54
N ILE A 134 10.40 -1.19 36.89
CA ILE A 134 9.41 -2.11 37.42
C ILE A 134 8.31 -2.29 36.39
N SER A 135 7.88 -3.53 36.16
CA SER A 135 6.75 -3.84 35.30
C SER A 135 6.11 -5.18 35.69
N THR A 136 4.89 -5.42 35.24
CA THR A 136 4.29 -6.76 35.25
C THR A 136 4.95 -7.70 34.25
N SER A 137 5.64 -7.18 33.23
CA SER A 137 6.26 -7.92 32.14
C SER A 137 7.70 -8.33 32.46
N ASN A 138 8.09 -9.52 32.05
CA ASN A 138 9.49 -9.99 32.09
C ASN A 138 10.16 -9.74 30.72
N ARG A 139 10.55 -8.49 30.45
CA ARG A 139 11.22 -8.09 29.22
C ARG A 139 12.65 -7.61 29.47
N SER A 140 13.46 -7.63 28.42
CA SER A 140 14.79 -7.02 28.48
C SER A 140 14.69 -5.57 28.89
N GLY A 141 15.55 -5.13 29.84
CA GLY A 141 15.53 -3.79 30.40
C GLY A 141 14.61 -3.61 31.62
N VAL A 142 13.85 -4.62 32.03
CA VAL A 142 13.07 -4.59 33.28
C VAL A 142 13.89 -5.22 34.40
N ASP A 143 14.15 -4.47 35.46
CA ASP A 143 14.93 -4.91 36.61
C ASP A 143 14.10 -5.71 37.62
N MET A 144 12.85 -5.28 37.82
CA MET A 144 11.90 -5.89 38.76
C MET A 144 10.64 -6.30 38.02
N ALA A 145 10.63 -7.55 37.48
CA ALA A 145 9.48 -8.14 36.81
C ALA A 145 8.53 -8.74 37.86
N TRP A 146 7.38 -8.08 38.10
CA TRP A 146 6.47 -8.43 39.18
C TRP A 146 5.31 -9.33 38.79
N GLY A 147 5.05 -9.55 37.51
CA GLY A 147 3.86 -10.28 37.07
C GLY A 147 2.55 -9.58 37.43
N ASN A 148 1.45 -10.32 37.41
CA ASN A 148 0.10 -9.77 37.61
C ASN A 148 -0.45 -9.92 39.04
N THR A 149 0.30 -10.53 39.94
CA THR A 149 -0.16 -10.74 41.34
C THR A 149 -0.03 -9.48 42.20
N PRO A 150 1.09 -8.73 42.17
CA PRO A 150 1.15 -7.41 42.79
C PRO A 150 0.27 -6.41 42.05
N VAL A 151 -0.52 -5.63 42.79
CA VAL A 151 -1.39 -4.57 42.24
C VAL A 151 -0.95 -3.17 42.66
N TYR A 152 -0.03 -3.07 43.62
CA TYR A 152 0.61 -1.82 44.05
C TYR A 152 1.99 -2.08 44.65
N GLY A 153 2.77 -1.03 44.84
CA GLY A 153 4.07 -1.08 45.51
C GLY A 153 4.33 0.12 46.42
N HIS A 154 5.05 -0.12 47.54
CA HIS A 154 5.67 0.94 48.33
C HIS A 154 7.13 1.05 47.89
N PHE A 155 7.46 2.11 47.15
CA PHE A 155 8.80 2.28 46.57
C PHE A 155 9.70 3.19 47.40
N GLY A 156 10.97 2.98 47.26
CA GLY A 156 12.03 3.75 47.85
C GLY A 156 13.39 3.12 47.54
N LEU A 157 14.31 3.13 48.51
CA LEU A 157 15.65 2.58 48.37
C LEU A 157 16.14 1.82 49.60
N ASP A 158 17.17 0.99 49.39
CA ASP A 158 17.95 0.36 50.47
C ASP A 158 19.39 0.89 50.43
N LEU A 159 19.94 1.15 51.63
CA LEU A 159 21.39 1.29 51.79
C LEU A 159 21.95 -0.03 52.34
N THR A 160 22.90 -0.60 51.64
CA THR A 160 23.57 -1.86 52.04
C THR A 160 25.03 -1.63 52.38
N GLY A 161 25.75 -2.63 52.87
CA GLY A 161 27.13 -2.51 53.30
C GLY A 161 27.25 -2.09 54.80
N ALA A 162 28.46 -1.64 55.21
CA ALA A 162 28.78 -1.30 56.61
C ALA A 162 27.95 -0.11 57.12
N ASN A 163 27.59 -0.15 58.43
CA ASN A 163 26.92 0.97 59.11
C ASN A 163 27.88 2.16 59.36
N GLY A 164 27.33 3.33 59.71
CA GLY A 164 28.07 4.55 60.07
C GLY A 164 28.31 5.54 58.92
N GLY A 165 27.84 5.24 57.74
CA GLY A 165 27.81 6.19 56.62
C GLY A 165 26.65 7.16 56.74
N VAL A 166 26.87 8.42 56.35
CA VAL A 166 25.84 9.46 56.22
C VAL A 166 25.65 9.77 54.77
N VAL A 167 24.43 9.67 54.29
CA VAL A 167 24.04 9.96 52.89
C VAL A 167 23.00 11.08 52.86
N ARG A 168 22.98 11.85 51.78
CA ARG A 168 21.88 12.73 51.38
C ARG A 168 21.17 12.13 50.18
N ILE A 169 19.87 12.11 50.28
CA ILE A 169 18.97 11.50 49.28
C ILE A 169 18.04 12.61 48.82
N ASP A 170 18.03 12.88 47.51
CA ASP A 170 17.05 13.73 46.86
C ASP A 170 15.67 13.03 46.82
N ASP A 171 14.61 13.78 46.50
CA ASP A 171 13.27 13.22 46.38
C ASP A 171 13.25 12.04 45.42
N ILE A 172 12.43 11.04 45.74
CA ILE A 172 12.26 9.85 44.90
C ILE A 172 11.29 10.20 43.78
N GLU A 173 11.70 9.95 42.56
CA GLU A 173 10.89 10.15 41.37
C GLU A 173 10.38 8.82 40.79
N ILE A 174 9.10 8.79 40.40
CA ILE A 174 8.51 7.67 39.69
C ILE A 174 7.87 8.15 38.39
N GLU A 175 8.40 7.68 37.28
CA GLU A 175 7.96 8.05 35.93
C GLU A 175 7.31 6.89 35.21
N ASP A 176 6.24 7.17 34.47
CA ASP A 176 5.68 6.23 33.47
C ASP A 176 6.52 6.28 32.19
N ILE A 177 7.28 5.22 31.95
CA ILE A 177 8.12 5.04 30.78
C ILE A 177 7.54 4.01 29.79
N THR A 178 6.26 3.69 29.93
CA THR A 178 5.57 2.69 29.08
C THR A 178 5.76 2.97 27.59
N SER A 179 5.76 4.23 27.19
CA SER A 179 5.98 4.62 25.79
C SER A 179 7.35 4.19 25.23
N ALA A 180 8.37 4.07 26.07
CA ALA A 180 9.70 3.62 25.65
C ALA A 180 9.71 2.12 25.28
N PHE A 181 8.84 1.33 25.92
CA PHE A 181 8.69 -0.11 25.65
C PHE A 181 7.66 -0.44 24.57
N LEU A 182 6.76 0.48 24.22
CA LEU A 182 5.73 0.25 23.20
C LEU A 182 6.32 0.03 21.82
N ARG A 183 7.45 0.65 21.49
CA ARG A 183 8.15 0.47 20.21
C ARG A 183 8.63 -0.96 20.04
N ASP A 184 9.30 -1.51 21.03
CA ASP A 184 9.78 -2.90 21.00
C ASP A 184 8.63 -3.92 21.03
N LEU A 185 7.45 -3.52 21.55
CA LEU A 185 6.25 -4.34 21.61
C LEU A 185 5.56 -4.53 20.26
N MET A 186 5.67 -3.54 19.36
CA MET A 186 4.91 -3.51 18.11
C MET A 186 5.73 -3.91 16.89
N ASP A 187 7.04 -4.11 17.03
CA ASP A 187 7.99 -4.39 15.93
C ASP A 187 7.88 -3.38 14.76
N TRP A 188 7.56 -2.11 15.08
CA TRP A 188 7.39 -1.03 14.10
C TRP A 188 8.25 0.17 14.42
N VAL A 189 8.75 0.83 13.36
CA VAL A 189 9.39 2.15 13.43
C VAL A 189 8.59 3.14 12.61
N ASP A 190 8.41 4.36 13.13
CA ASP A 190 7.67 5.42 12.44
C ASP A 190 8.61 6.24 11.54
N VAL A 191 8.18 6.56 10.31
CA VAL A 191 8.93 7.44 9.40
C VAL A 191 9.23 8.81 10.04
N ARG A 192 8.38 9.27 10.97
CA ARG A 192 8.59 10.52 11.72
C ARG A 192 9.80 10.47 12.64
N ASP A 193 10.18 9.30 13.14
CA ASP A 193 11.39 9.13 13.95
C ASP A 193 12.67 9.40 13.15
N PHE A 194 12.58 9.36 11.82
CA PHE A 194 13.67 9.64 10.88
C PHE A 194 13.55 11.02 10.22
N GLY A 195 12.65 11.86 10.72
CA GLY A 195 12.52 13.27 10.33
C GLY A 195 11.42 13.58 9.31
N ALA A 196 10.58 12.61 8.94
CA ALA A 196 9.43 12.88 8.08
C ALA A 196 8.47 13.88 8.74
N LYS A 197 7.99 14.86 7.97
CA LYS A 197 7.09 15.91 8.44
C LYS A 197 5.61 15.55 8.30
N GLY A 198 5.26 14.93 7.19
CA GLY A 198 3.87 14.60 6.89
C GLY A 198 2.96 15.83 6.75
N ASP A 199 3.51 16.92 6.22
CA ASP A 199 2.85 18.23 6.04
C ASP A 199 2.32 18.45 4.61
N GLY A 200 2.55 17.49 3.70
CA GLY A 200 2.17 17.53 2.30
C GLY A 200 3.06 18.38 1.40
N VAL A 201 4.10 19.01 1.93
CA VAL A 201 4.96 19.98 1.22
C VAL A 201 6.43 19.59 1.29
N THR A 202 6.92 19.25 2.48
CA THR A 202 8.31 18.82 2.71
C THR A 202 8.55 17.48 1.98
N ASN A 203 9.69 17.37 1.29
CA ASN A 203 10.09 16.10 0.68
C ASN A 203 10.57 15.13 1.76
N ASP A 204 9.75 14.15 2.09
CA ASP A 204 9.98 13.16 3.15
C ASP A 204 10.72 11.89 2.67
N ALA A 205 11.11 11.80 1.39
CA ALA A 205 11.68 10.58 0.80
C ALA A 205 12.92 10.06 1.55
N ALA A 206 13.82 10.94 1.97
CA ALA A 206 15.02 10.54 2.70
C ALA A 206 14.71 9.91 4.07
N ALA A 207 13.65 10.39 4.74
CA ALA A 207 13.19 9.82 6.00
C ALA A 207 12.55 8.44 5.81
N PHE A 208 11.84 8.24 4.71
CA PHE A 208 11.29 6.94 4.32
C PHE A 208 12.38 5.90 4.05
N ASP A 209 13.42 6.27 3.28
CA ASP A 209 14.57 5.40 3.00
C ASP A 209 15.35 5.07 4.29
N ALA A 210 15.51 6.03 5.19
CA ALA A 210 16.18 5.83 6.48
C ALA A 210 15.38 4.89 7.39
N ALA A 211 14.04 5.03 7.42
CA ALA A 211 13.14 4.16 8.18
C ALA A 211 13.19 2.72 7.66
N ASP A 212 13.14 2.50 6.31
CA ASP A 212 13.27 1.17 5.72
C ASP A 212 14.64 0.54 6.02
N THR A 213 15.71 1.33 5.93
CA THR A 213 17.06 0.86 6.24
C THR A 213 17.18 0.41 7.69
N TYR A 214 16.62 1.18 8.63
CA TYR A 214 16.59 0.79 10.04
C TYR A 214 15.73 -0.46 10.25
N ALA A 215 14.54 -0.48 9.67
CA ALA A 215 13.61 -1.60 9.81
C ALA A 215 14.22 -2.92 9.32
N ARG A 216 14.90 -2.90 8.18
CA ARG A 216 15.60 -4.05 7.61
C ARG A 216 16.73 -4.53 8.54
N ASN A 217 17.54 -3.61 9.08
CA ASN A 217 18.69 -3.95 9.91
C ASN A 217 18.28 -4.51 11.29
N ASN A 218 17.08 -4.17 11.77
CA ASN A 218 16.57 -4.57 13.08
C ASN A 218 15.41 -5.58 12.99
N ALA A 219 15.09 -6.08 11.80
CA ALA A 219 14.00 -7.03 11.55
C ALA A 219 12.62 -6.57 12.06
N VAL A 220 12.35 -5.27 11.97
CA VAL A 220 11.06 -4.65 12.31
C VAL A 220 10.35 -4.14 11.06
N SER A 221 9.13 -3.64 11.19
CA SER A 221 8.32 -3.10 10.11
C SER A 221 8.30 -1.56 10.14
N VAL A 222 7.91 -0.92 9.04
CA VAL A 222 7.77 0.54 8.95
C VAL A 222 6.31 0.95 9.11
N LEU A 223 6.05 1.92 9.96
CA LEU A 223 4.79 2.63 10.08
C LEU A 223 4.91 3.99 9.40
N VAL A 224 4.01 4.28 8.47
CA VAL A 224 3.76 5.63 7.97
C VAL A 224 2.57 6.17 8.75
N SER A 225 2.82 6.89 9.84
CA SER A 225 1.80 7.41 10.74
C SER A 225 0.95 8.51 10.06
N LYS A 226 -0.17 8.92 10.70
CA LYS A 226 -1.10 9.90 10.12
C LYS A 226 -0.42 11.19 9.69
N GLY A 227 -0.70 11.61 8.45
CA GLY A 227 -0.14 12.80 7.80
C GLY A 227 -0.24 12.67 6.29
N THR A 228 0.18 13.70 5.55
CA THR A 228 0.33 13.67 4.10
C THR A 228 1.81 13.84 3.77
N TYR A 229 2.41 12.82 3.19
CA TYR A 229 3.86 12.77 2.93
C TYR A 229 4.15 13.01 1.45
N PHE A 230 4.88 14.09 1.15
CA PHE A 230 5.29 14.38 -0.22
C PHE A 230 6.63 13.69 -0.52
N LEU A 231 6.66 12.87 -1.59
CA LEU A 231 7.86 12.16 -2.03
C LEU A 231 8.24 12.62 -3.44
N ASN A 232 9.39 13.29 -3.58
CA ASN A 232 9.86 13.84 -4.85
C ASN A 232 10.98 13.01 -5.47
N THR A 233 10.97 11.70 -5.25
CA THR A 233 11.87 10.70 -5.84
C THR A 233 11.27 9.32 -5.73
N ASN A 234 11.90 8.30 -6.34
CA ASN A 234 11.52 6.92 -6.14
C ASN A 234 11.86 6.48 -4.69
N VAL A 235 10.93 5.80 -4.05
CA VAL A 235 11.10 5.21 -2.72
C VAL A 235 10.81 3.71 -2.80
N THR A 236 11.64 2.90 -2.14
CA THR A 236 11.47 1.44 -2.10
C THR A 236 11.50 0.94 -0.67
N PHE A 237 10.40 0.37 -0.22
CA PHE A 237 10.35 -0.42 1.01
C PHE A 237 10.71 -1.87 0.72
N THR A 238 11.77 -2.34 1.37
CA THR A 238 12.21 -3.75 1.37
C THR A 238 11.79 -4.46 2.66
N SER A 239 11.36 -3.70 3.66
CA SER A 239 10.69 -4.17 4.88
C SER A 239 9.18 -4.16 4.69
N LYS A 240 8.43 -4.77 5.62
CA LYS A 240 6.98 -4.60 5.68
C LYS A 240 6.64 -3.15 6.01
N VAL A 241 5.57 -2.63 5.41
CA VAL A 241 5.12 -1.26 5.62
C VAL A 241 3.61 -1.20 5.83
N ARG A 242 3.20 -0.35 6.77
CA ARG A 242 1.79 -0.03 7.02
C ARG A 242 1.56 1.46 6.88
N PHE A 243 0.55 1.83 6.10
CA PHE A 243 0.16 3.22 5.91
C PHE A 243 -1.08 3.55 6.76
N GLU A 244 -0.95 4.53 7.64
CA GLU A 244 -2.04 5.23 8.33
C GLU A 244 -2.15 6.69 7.84
N GLY A 245 -1.08 7.22 7.27
CA GLY A 245 -1.01 8.46 6.53
C GLY A 245 -0.98 8.21 5.02
N THR A 246 -1.14 9.28 4.24
CA THR A 246 -1.16 9.22 2.78
C THR A 246 0.12 9.77 2.17
N VAL A 247 0.44 9.29 0.97
CA VAL A 247 1.59 9.72 0.17
C VAL A 247 1.10 10.52 -1.03
N THR A 248 1.79 11.58 -1.36
CA THR A 248 1.66 12.30 -2.64
C THR A 248 3.00 12.29 -3.35
N MET A 249 2.98 12.06 -4.67
CA MET A 249 4.21 12.07 -5.47
C MET A 249 3.93 12.37 -6.94
N PRO A 250 4.87 13.04 -7.65
CA PRO A 250 4.79 13.22 -9.09
C PRO A 250 4.67 11.89 -9.85
N ALA A 251 3.98 11.92 -11.01
CA ALA A 251 3.64 10.72 -11.77
C ALA A 251 4.87 9.92 -12.25
N GLN A 252 6.01 10.57 -12.47
CA GLN A 252 7.23 9.91 -12.91
C GLN A 252 7.93 9.09 -11.81
N TYR A 253 7.62 9.33 -10.55
CA TYR A 253 8.21 8.60 -9.42
C TYR A 253 7.35 7.44 -8.97
N ARG A 254 7.96 6.47 -8.31
CA ARG A 254 7.36 5.21 -7.87
C ARG A 254 7.57 4.97 -6.38
N LEU A 255 6.53 4.48 -5.75
CA LEU A 255 6.59 3.91 -4.42
C LEU A 255 6.53 2.38 -4.56
N SER A 256 7.63 1.70 -4.26
CA SER A 256 7.73 0.24 -4.39
C SER A 256 7.68 -0.43 -3.02
N CYS A 257 6.63 -1.22 -2.76
CA CYS A 257 6.47 -1.97 -1.51
C CYS A 257 6.73 -3.46 -1.77
N THR A 258 7.98 -3.92 -1.61
CA THR A 258 8.39 -5.26 -2.08
C THR A 258 7.85 -6.40 -1.21
N ARG A 259 7.46 -6.14 0.04
CA ARG A 259 6.88 -7.14 0.95
C ARG A 259 5.36 -7.07 1.04
N ASP A 260 4.78 -5.96 0.61
CA ASP A 260 3.34 -5.69 0.71
C ASP A 260 2.82 -5.17 -0.65
N TYR A 261 3.19 -5.87 -1.76
CA TYR A 261 2.78 -5.52 -3.10
C TYR A 261 1.37 -6.06 -3.39
N ASN A 262 0.36 -5.30 -3.00
CA ASN A 262 -1.06 -5.60 -3.19
C ASN A 262 -1.88 -4.30 -3.24
N LEU A 263 -3.13 -4.37 -3.71
CA LEU A 263 -3.99 -3.19 -3.87
C LEU A 263 -4.28 -2.47 -2.54
N ASP A 264 -4.47 -3.21 -1.44
CA ASP A 264 -4.80 -2.62 -0.13
C ASP A 264 -3.69 -1.69 0.36
N THR A 265 -2.44 -2.09 0.19
CA THR A 265 -1.27 -1.28 0.55
C THR A 265 -1.21 0.01 -0.27
N TYR A 266 -1.44 -0.08 -1.58
CA TYR A 266 -1.41 1.10 -2.45
C TYR A 266 -2.62 2.02 -2.25
N GLU A 267 -3.81 1.47 -1.98
CA GLU A 267 -4.97 2.27 -1.59
C GLU A 267 -4.71 3.02 -0.28
N ALA A 268 -4.21 2.33 0.74
CA ALA A 268 -3.85 2.97 2.01
C ALA A 268 -2.78 4.05 1.82
N ALA A 269 -1.75 3.78 0.99
CA ALA A 269 -0.68 4.74 0.72
C ALA A 269 -1.16 6.00 -0.02
N PHE A 270 -2.08 5.87 -0.99
CA PHE A 270 -2.51 7.00 -1.82
C PHE A 270 -3.90 7.54 -1.45
N GLY A 271 -4.59 6.92 -0.51
CA GLY A 271 -5.90 7.36 0.00
C GLY A 271 -7.06 7.24 -1.00
N SER A 272 -6.85 6.53 -2.12
CA SER A 272 -7.81 6.31 -3.18
C SER A 272 -7.58 4.96 -3.85
N GLU A 273 -8.65 4.19 -4.05
CA GLU A 273 -8.59 2.89 -4.71
C GLU A 273 -8.15 3.02 -6.18
N GLU A 274 -8.68 4.00 -6.93
CA GLU A 274 -8.28 4.25 -8.32
C GLU A 274 -6.80 4.66 -8.42
N GLU A 275 -6.33 5.60 -7.58
CA GLU A 275 -4.93 5.99 -7.59
C GLU A 275 -4.03 4.85 -7.10
N GLY A 276 -4.45 4.11 -6.07
CA GLY A 276 -3.77 2.90 -5.60
C GLY A 276 -3.60 1.87 -6.70
N PHE A 277 -4.65 1.62 -7.48
CA PHE A 277 -4.58 0.74 -8.66
C PHE A 277 -3.57 1.26 -9.71
N ARG A 278 -3.63 2.55 -10.07
CA ARG A 278 -2.72 3.16 -11.05
C ARG A 278 -1.26 3.06 -10.59
N ARG A 279 -0.99 3.32 -9.31
CA ARG A 279 0.35 3.27 -8.72
C ARG A 279 0.87 1.83 -8.59
N GLY A 280 0.04 0.89 -8.15
CA GLY A 280 0.39 -0.52 -8.15
C GLY A 280 0.69 -1.04 -9.57
N LEU A 281 -0.15 -0.68 -10.55
CA LEU A 281 0.07 -1.01 -11.95
C LEU A 281 1.37 -0.39 -12.49
N GLN A 282 1.69 0.87 -12.14
CA GLN A 282 2.96 1.51 -12.51
C GLN A 282 4.16 0.68 -12.05
N VAL A 283 4.15 0.26 -10.80
CA VAL A 283 5.27 -0.47 -10.19
C VAL A 283 5.44 -1.86 -10.79
N LEU A 284 4.34 -2.52 -11.22
CA LEU A 284 4.38 -3.84 -11.86
C LEU A 284 5.41 -3.91 -12.99
N PHE A 285 5.56 -2.86 -13.77
CA PHE A 285 6.47 -2.82 -14.93
C PHE A 285 7.97 -2.75 -14.55
N TYR A 286 8.30 -2.46 -13.29
CA TYR A 286 9.67 -2.24 -12.83
C TYR A 286 10.19 -3.32 -11.87
N PHE A 287 9.32 -4.10 -11.25
CA PHE A 287 9.77 -5.18 -10.38
C PHE A 287 10.50 -6.28 -11.14
N THR A 288 11.56 -6.78 -10.53
CA THR A 288 12.24 -8.03 -10.93
C THR A 288 11.68 -9.23 -10.17
N ASP A 289 11.32 -9.04 -8.89
CA ASP A 289 10.89 -10.12 -7.99
C ASP A 289 9.38 -10.37 -8.05
N HIS A 290 8.59 -9.35 -8.40
CA HIS A 290 7.14 -9.46 -8.56
C HIS A 290 6.74 -9.40 -10.01
N THR A 291 6.11 -10.46 -10.50
CA THR A 291 5.57 -10.53 -11.88
C THR A 291 4.07 -10.37 -11.95
N VAL A 292 3.38 -10.36 -10.80
CA VAL A 292 1.93 -10.33 -10.68
C VAL A 292 1.50 -9.15 -9.82
N PHE A 293 0.52 -8.38 -10.31
CA PHE A 293 -0.27 -7.47 -9.50
C PHE A 293 -1.65 -8.12 -9.28
N ASP A 294 -1.85 -8.64 -8.08
CA ASP A 294 -3.06 -9.30 -7.65
C ASP A 294 -3.98 -8.28 -6.97
N LEU A 295 -5.22 -8.16 -7.45
CA LEU A 295 -6.18 -7.23 -6.87
C LEU A 295 -6.93 -7.82 -5.66
N GLY A 296 -6.65 -9.07 -5.27
CA GLY A 296 -7.25 -9.69 -4.09
C GLY A 296 -8.75 -9.93 -4.17
N GLY A 297 -9.30 -10.11 -5.39
CA GLY A 297 -10.74 -10.23 -5.62
C GLY A 297 -11.50 -8.90 -5.49
N ARG A 298 -10.79 -7.77 -5.40
CA ARG A 298 -11.41 -6.45 -5.19
C ARG A 298 -11.94 -5.84 -6.47
N ARG A 299 -12.93 -4.98 -6.29
CA ARG A 299 -13.49 -4.11 -7.31
C ARG A 299 -12.76 -2.77 -7.29
N VAL A 300 -12.31 -2.30 -8.45
CA VAL A 300 -11.77 -0.94 -8.64
C VAL A 300 -12.70 -0.15 -9.54
N GLU A 301 -13.24 0.94 -9.06
CA GLU A 301 -14.04 1.87 -9.85
C GLU A 301 -13.15 2.88 -10.55
N LEU A 302 -13.20 2.93 -11.88
CA LEU A 302 -12.42 3.82 -12.72
C LEU A 302 -13.29 4.97 -13.24
N THR A 303 -12.88 6.20 -13.01
CA THR A 303 -13.59 7.40 -13.47
C THR A 303 -13.21 7.81 -14.89
N GLY A 304 -12.18 7.23 -15.47
CA GLY A 304 -11.70 7.46 -16.83
C GLY A 304 -10.69 6.42 -17.31
N PRO A 305 -10.27 6.50 -18.59
CA PRO A 305 -9.36 5.55 -19.20
C PRO A 305 -8.01 5.45 -18.46
N VAL A 306 -7.47 4.22 -18.37
CA VAL A 306 -6.12 3.98 -17.88
C VAL A 306 -5.20 3.79 -19.09
N ASP A 307 -4.44 4.84 -19.44
CA ASP A 307 -3.34 4.72 -20.39
C ASP A 307 -2.16 4.03 -19.71
N VAL A 308 -2.01 2.73 -19.95
CA VAL A 308 -1.04 1.90 -19.23
C VAL A 308 0.40 2.27 -19.57
N ALA A 309 0.66 2.74 -20.79
CA ALA A 309 1.99 3.22 -21.18
C ALA A 309 2.35 4.52 -20.46
N ALA A 310 1.41 5.47 -20.37
CA ALA A 310 1.62 6.71 -19.63
C ALA A 310 1.78 6.44 -18.13
N VAL A 311 0.96 5.57 -17.55
CA VAL A 311 1.06 5.15 -16.13
C VAL A 311 2.41 4.51 -15.84
N SER A 312 2.87 3.59 -16.70
CA SER A 312 4.17 2.93 -16.51
C SER A 312 5.37 3.84 -16.82
N GLY A 313 5.18 4.86 -17.66
CA GLY A 313 6.29 5.66 -18.21
C GLY A 313 7.16 4.91 -19.22
N LEU A 314 6.68 3.78 -19.75
CA LEU A 314 7.39 2.93 -20.71
C LEU A 314 6.65 2.88 -22.05
N ASN A 315 7.39 2.73 -23.13
CA ASN A 315 6.85 2.49 -24.47
C ASN A 315 7.19 1.09 -25.03
N THR A 316 8.02 0.33 -24.34
CA THR A 316 8.35 -1.06 -24.66
C THR A 316 8.57 -1.88 -23.40
N LEU A 317 8.14 -3.16 -23.41
CA LEU A 317 8.48 -4.15 -22.41
C LEU A 317 8.39 -5.55 -23.01
N ALA A 318 9.36 -6.40 -22.70
CA ALA A 318 9.40 -7.81 -23.16
C ALA A 318 9.30 -8.84 -22.02
N GLN A 319 9.35 -8.40 -20.77
CA GLN A 319 9.27 -9.27 -19.60
C GLN A 319 7.82 -9.63 -19.29
N ARG A 320 7.61 -10.84 -18.76
CA ARG A 320 6.30 -11.29 -18.32
C ARG A 320 5.79 -10.43 -17.18
N ARG A 321 4.54 -9.93 -17.30
CA ARG A 321 3.77 -9.24 -16.25
C ARG A 321 2.33 -9.70 -16.28
N VAL A 322 1.73 -9.80 -15.09
CA VAL A 322 0.37 -10.30 -14.92
C VAL A 322 -0.44 -9.32 -14.07
N LEU A 323 -1.65 -9.00 -14.54
CA LEU A 323 -2.71 -8.37 -13.76
C LEU A 323 -3.76 -9.42 -13.49
N SER A 324 -4.15 -9.63 -12.23
CA SER A 324 -5.04 -10.75 -11.89
C SER A 324 -6.01 -10.50 -10.75
N ASN A 325 -7.04 -11.37 -10.70
CA ASN A 325 -7.91 -11.60 -9.55
C ASN A 325 -8.60 -10.32 -9.07
N GLY A 326 -9.51 -9.79 -9.88
CA GLY A 326 -10.28 -8.61 -9.49
C GLY A 326 -11.23 -8.12 -10.57
N ARG A 327 -11.79 -6.94 -10.33
CA ARG A 327 -12.79 -6.34 -11.20
C ARG A 327 -12.49 -4.86 -11.45
N LEU A 328 -12.59 -4.42 -12.70
CA LEU A 328 -12.52 -3.02 -13.10
C LEU A 328 -13.90 -2.54 -13.57
N ASP A 329 -14.46 -1.54 -12.91
CA ASP A 329 -15.77 -0.97 -13.22
C ASP A 329 -15.62 0.41 -13.85
N ALA A 330 -16.32 0.66 -14.96
CA ALA A 330 -16.49 2.01 -15.48
C ALA A 330 -17.54 2.77 -14.64
N ALA A 331 -17.13 3.80 -13.95
CA ALA A 331 -18.04 4.77 -13.32
C ALA A 331 -18.80 5.57 -14.39
N ASN A 332 -19.96 6.09 -14.06
CA ASN A 332 -20.65 7.04 -14.94
C ASN A 332 -19.86 8.36 -14.99
N SER A 333 -19.21 8.64 -16.11
CA SER A 333 -18.33 9.80 -16.29
C SER A 333 -18.27 10.22 -17.75
N THR A 334 -18.19 11.55 -17.98
CA THR A 334 -17.97 12.12 -19.31
C THR A 334 -16.58 11.79 -19.91
N ALA A 335 -15.64 11.33 -19.09
CA ALA A 335 -14.31 10.88 -19.56
C ALA A 335 -14.39 9.66 -20.50
N TRP A 336 -15.50 8.91 -20.48
CA TRP A 336 -15.78 7.80 -21.37
C TRP A 336 -16.38 8.21 -22.72
N ASN A 337 -16.66 9.48 -22.93
CA ASN A 337 -17.20 9.94 -24.20
C ASN A 337 -16.19 9.73 -25.33
N ASN A 338 -16.66 9.13 -26.42
CA ASN A 338 -15.85 8.96 -27.61
C ASN A 338 -15.46 10.32 -28.20
N ALA A 339 -14.18 10.53 -28.50
CA ALA A 339 -13.75 11.70 -29.24
C ALA A 339 -13.92 11.43 -30.75
N SER A 340 -14.43 12.43 -31.48
CA SER A 340 -14.66 12.29 -32.92
C SER A 340 -14.13 13.49 -33.68
N ALA A 341 -13.45 13.25 -34.79
CA ALA A 341 -12.99 14.27 -35.72
C ALA A 341 -13.32 13.83 -37.16
N THR A 342 -13.69 14.79 -37.99
CA THR A 342 -13.87 14.57 -39.44
C THR A 342 -12.76 15.30 -40.20
N SER A 343 -12.30 14.68 -41.30
CA SER A 343 -11.30 15.28 -42.18
C SER A 343 -11.48 14.81 -43.60
N VAL A 344 -11.31 15.71 -44.54
CA VAL A 344 -10.99 15.33 -45.92
C VAL A 344 -9.57 14.79 -45.96
N ALA A 345 -9.36 13.70 -46.66
CA ALA A 345 -8.04 13.09 -46.88
C ALA A 345 -7.99 12.31 -48.21
N THR A 346 -6.79 12.13 -48.71
CA THR A 346 -6.53 11.41 -49.96
C THR A 346 -5.93 10.05 -49.69
N TYR A 347 -6.49 9.01 -50.28
CA TYR A 347 -5.98 7.66 -50.25
C TYR A 347 -5.35 7.31 -51.62
N THR A 348 -4.08 6.93 -51.62
CA THR A 348 -3.33 6.57 -52.83
C THR A 348 -2.63 5.22 -52.63
N PRO A 349 -3.35 4.08 -52.78
CA PRO A 349 -2.84 2.74 -52.45
C PRO A 349 -1.58 2.37 -53.26
N ASN A 350 -1.44 2.84 -54.48
CA ASN A 350 -0.24 2.58 -55.32
C ASN A 350 1.04 3.22 -54.75
N SER A 351 0.90 4.25 -53.89
CA SER A 351 2.02 4.89 -53.18
C SER A 351 2.25 4.24 -51.82
N ASN A 352 1.20 4.14 -51.02
CA ASN A 352 1.26 3.50 -49.72
C ASN A 352 -0.15 3.09 -49.27
N VAL A 353 -0.39 1.79 -49.17
CA VAL A 353 -1.72 1.24 -48.78
C VAL A 353 -2.11 1.53 -47.32
N PHE A 354 -1.14 1.89 -46.48
CA PHE A 354 -1.38 2.19 -45.06
C PHE A 354 -1.40 3.68 -44.76
N ARG A 355 -1.56 4.57 -45.76
CA ARG A 355 -1.45 6.02 -45.52
C ARG A 355 -2.60 6.80 -46.13
N LEU A 356 -3.09 7.75 -45.35
CA LEU A 356 -3.87 8.89 -45.82
C LEU A 356 -2.97 10.13 -45.87
N THR A 357 -3.07 10.89 -46.95
CA THR A 357 -2.31 12.12 -47.22
C THR A 357 -3.26 13.31 -47.35
N ALA A 358 -2.74 14.52 -47.32
CA ALA A 358 -3.53 15.77 -47.39
C ALA A 358 -4.68 15.74 -46.36
N VAL A 359 -4.40 15.30 -45.14
CA VAL A 359 -5.38 15.20 -44.06
C VAL A 359 -5.59 16.60 -43.49
N ALA A 360 -6.69 17.24 -43.83
CA ALA A 360 -6.94 18.65 -43.51
C ALA A 360 -7.01 18.93 -42.00
N ASN A 361 -7.54 17.99 -41.20
CA ASN A 361 -7.75 18.14 -39.77
C ASN A 361 -6.89 17.18 -38.93
N VAL A 362 -5.66 16.92 -39.36
CA VAL A 362 -4.76 15.92 -38.77
C VAL A 362 -4.46 16.21 -37.28
N ALA A 363 -4.41 17.48 -36.88
CA ALA A 363 -4.12 17.89 -35.50
C ALA A 363 -5.12 17.30 -34.49
N ASN A 364 -6.41 17.29 -34.85
CA ASN A 364 -7.51 16.84 -33.98
C ASN A 364 -7.80 15.33 -34.07
N ILE A 365 -7.06 14.59 -34.88
CA ILE A 365 -7.20 13.13 -34.96
C ILE A 365 -6.33 12.48 -33.87
N GLU A 366 -6.96 11.72 -32.97
CA GLU A 366 -6.23 10.97 -31.96
C GLU A 366 -5.67 9.64 -32.55
N VAL A 367 -4.47 9.25 -32.15
CA VAL A 367 -3.92 7.91 -32.41
C VAL A 367 -4.79 6.88 -31.70
N GLY A 368 -5.08 5.75 -32.35
CA GLY A 368 -6.04 4.76 -31.86
C GLY A 368 -7.49 5.04 -32.29
N SER A 369 -7.76 6.10 -33.05
CA SER A 369 -9.10 6.34 -33.61
C SER A 369 -9.43 5.32 -34.69
N ARG A 370 -10.66 4.79 -34.64
CA ARG A 370 -11.25 4.01 -35.72
C ARG A 370 -11.58 4.96 -36.88
N VAL A 371 -11.21 4.55 -38.08
CA VAL A 371 -11.54 5.25 -39.32
C VAL A 371 -12.86 4.71 -39.87
N SER A 372 -13.77 5.60 -40.29
CA SER A 372 -15.01 5.23 -40.95
C SER A 372 -15.29 6.18 -42.13
N GLY A 373 -16.07 5.70 -43.07
CA GLY A 373 -16.41 6.41 -44.31
C GLY A 373 -16.47 5.48 -45.52
N THR A 374 -16.83 6.02 -46.66
CA THR A 374 -16.94 5.26 -47.92
C THR A 374 -15.60 4.64 -48.30
N GLY A 375 -15.58 3.32 -48.50
CA GLY A 375 -14.40 2.57 -48.94
C GLY A 375 -13.37 2.27 -47.87
N VAL A 376 -13.70 2.46 -46.59
CA VAL A 376 -12.75 2.19 -45.47
C VAL A 376 -12.61 0.69 -45.22
N GLY A 377 -13.73 -0.05 -45.15
CA GLY A 377 -13.74 -1.44 -44.70
C GLY A 377 -13.99 -1.56 -43.22
N ARG A 378 -13.60 -2.70 -42.59
CA ARG A 378 -13.85 -2.99 -41.18
C ARG A 378 -12.59 -2.84 -40.35
N GLU A 379 -12.76 -2.23 -39.17
CA GLU A 379 -11.74 -2.17 -38.11
C GLU A 379 -10.37 -1.64 -38.57
N VAL A 380 -10.41 -0.49 -39.21
CA VAL A 380 -9.19 0.27 -39.61
C VAL A 380 -8.98 1.36 -38.55
N TYR A 381 -7.77 1.43 -38.00
CA TYR A 381 -7.40 2.36 -36.93
C TYR A 381 -6.20 3.22 -37.31
N VAL A 382 -6.08 4.40 -36.69
CA VAL A 382 -4.92 5.28 -36.81
C VAL A 382 -3.81 4.77 -35.90
N THR A 383 -2.68 4.37 -36.46
CA THR A 383 -1.50 3.91 -35.70
C THR A 383 -0.52 5.01 -35.37
N SER A 384 -0.42 6.02 -36.28
CA SER A 384 0.38 7.24 -36.06
C SER A 384 -0.13 8.38 -36.93
N LYS A 385 0.26 9.60 -36.60
CA LYS A 385 0.01 10.80 -37.41
C LYS A 385 1.25 11.67 -37.49
N ASP A 386 1.37 12.42 -38.58
CA ASP A 386 2.35 13.49 -38.73
C ASP A 386 1.60 14.78 -39.08
N VAL A 387 1.60 15.72 -38.12
CA VAL A 387 0.87 16.98 -38.23
C VAL A 387 1.53 17.88 -39.28
N GLY A 388 2.87 17.91 -39.32
CA GLY A 388 3.62 18.73 -40.27
C GLY A 388 3.47 18.27 -41.74
N ALA A 389 3.45 16.96 -41.95
CA ALA A 389 3.25 16.38 -43.27
C ALA A 389 1.77 16.23 -43.65
N GLY A 390 0.84 16.47 -42.74
CA GLY A 390 -0.60 16.28 -43.01
C GLY A 390 -0.95 14.82 -43.31
N THR A 391 -0.34 13.84 -42.61
CA THR A 391 -0.55 12.42 -42.89
C THR A 391 -1.02 11.63 -41.70
N VAL A 392 -1.71 10.52 -41.98
CA VAL A 392 -2.16 9.53 -40.99
C VAL A 392 -1.78 8.14 -41.47
N THR A 393 -1.15 7.34 -40.63
CA THR A 393 -0.86 5.93 -40.88
C THR A 393 -1.98 5.05 -40.35
N LEU A 394 -2.38 4.07 -41.12
CA LEU A 394 -3.50 3.17 -40.85
C LEU A 394 -3.02 1.79 -40.43
N SER A 395 -3.81 1.11 -39.60
CA SER A 395 -3.56 -0.28 -39.17
C SER A 395 -3.72 -1.29 -40.35
N ARG A 396 -4.60 -0.99 -41.29
CA ARG A 396 -4.92 -1.84 -42.46
C ARG A 396 -5.16 -0.99 -43.70
N PRO A 397 -4.98 -1.57 -44.90
CA PRO A 397 -5.35 -0.93 -46.16
C PRO A 397 -6.85 -0.61 -46.18
N LEU A 398 -7.22 0.47 -46.82
CA LEU A 398 -8.63 0.73 -47.11
C LEU A 398 -9.14 -0.20 -48.21
N TRP A 399 -10.43 -0.54 -48.12
CA TRP A 399 -11.08 -1.40 -49.12
C TRP A 399 -11.28 -0.71 -50.48
N GLY A 400 -11.52 0.60 -50.46
CA GLY A 400 -11.87 1.38 -51.64
C GLY A 400 -10.66 1.75 -52.51
N ALA A 401 -10.94 2.09 -53.75
CA ALA A 401 -9.95 2.59 -54.68
C ALA A 401 -9.38 3.96 -54.25
N ALA A 402 -8.29 4.41 -54.93
CA ALA A 402 -7.72 5.74 -54.77
C ALA A 402 -8.77 6.85 -54.88
N GLY A 403 -8.57 7.91 -54.12
CA GLY A 403 -9.45 9.09 -54.16
C GLY A 403 -9.42 9.93 -52.90
N THR A 404 -9.96 11.12 -53.02
CA THR A 404 -10.11 12.07 -51.90
C THR A 404 -11.53 11.98 -51.39
N ARG A 405 -11.68 11.78 -50.07
CA ARG A 405 -12.98 11.58 -49.40
C ARG A 405 -12.97 12.18 -48.02
N THR A 406 -14.15 12.39 -47.44
CA THR A 406 -14.31 12.70 -46.03
C THR A 406 -14.33 11.42 -45.24
N TYR A 407 -13.49 11.37 -44.20
CA TYR A 407 -13.41 10.29 -43.23
C TYR A 407 -13.76 10.79 -41.85
N THR A 408 -14.37 9.93 -41.02
CA THR A 408 -14.62 10.17 -39.60
C THR A 408 -13.67 9.31 -38.80
N PHE A 409 -13.03 9.93 -37.81
CA PHE A 409 -12.07 9.32 -36.91
C PHE A 409 -12.66 9.33 -35.51
N THR A 410 -12.99 8.16 -34.94
CA THR A 410 -13.63 8.03 -33.63
C THR A 410 -12.70 7.31 -32.67
N ARG A 411 -12.26 7.99 -31.63
CA ARG A 411 -11.44 7.42 -30.56
C ARG A 411 -12.34 6.86 -29.46
N TYR A 412 -12.45 5.55 -29.39
CA TYR A 412 -13.11 4.85 -28.29
C TYR A 412 -12.29 4.96 -27.02
N LYS A 413 -12.93 4.96 -25.87
CA LYS A 413 -12.27 5.00 -24.55
C LYS A 413 -12.34 3.62 -23.93
N TYR A 414 -11.19 3.15 -23.39
CA TYR A 414 -11.02 1.79 -22.88
C TYR A 414 -10.69 1.81 -21.39
N LEU A 415 -11.16 0.83 -20.64
CA LEU A 415 -10.75 0.63 -19.25
C LEU A 415 -9.24 0.51 -19.15
N LEU A 416 -8.63 -0.35 -19.98
CA LEU A 416 -7.17 -0.45 -20.09
C LEU A 416 -6.74 -0.17 -21.53
N ASP A 417 -5.90 0.83 -21.73
CA ASP A 417 -5.39 1.25 -23.02
C ASP A 417 -3.88 1.04 -23.09
N PHE A 418 -3.46 0.01 -23.83
CA PHE A 418 -2.05 -0.29 -24.07
C PHE A 418 -1.50 0.32 -25.37
N SER A 419 -2.29 1.13 -26.09
CA SER A 419 -1.91 1.65 -27.42
C SER A 419 -0.70 2.59 -27.41
N GLY A 420 -0.34 3.12 -26.24
CA GLY A 420 0.89 3.90 -26.04
C GLY A 420 2.17 3.06 -26.16
N PHE A 421 2.10 1.73 -25.93
CA PHE A 421 3.24 0.85 -26.17
C PHE A 421 3.47 0.65 -27.67
N THR A 422 4.69 0.89 -28.11
CA THR A 422 5.14 0.50 -29.45
C THR A 422 5.33 -1.02 -29.55
N SER A 423 5.79 -1.65 -28.45
CA SER A 423 5.88 -3.10 -28.33
C SER A 423 5.70 -3.55 -26.87
N LEU A 424 4.80 -4.49 -26.66
CA LEU A 424 4.58 -5.12 -25.35
C LEU A 424 4.49 -6.63 -25.51
N GLY A 425 5.39 -7.38 -24.87
CA GLY A 425 5.40 -8.84 -24.90
C GLY A 425 5.06 -9.47 -23.56
N LYS A 426 4.44 -10.65 -23.62
CA LYS A 426 4.19 -11.53 -22.45
C LYS A 426 3.40 -10.88 -21.32
N PHE A 427 2.49 -9.95 -21.67
CA PHE A 427 1.55 -9.40 -20.68
C PHE A 427 0.34 -10.33 -20.58
N GLU A 428 -0.07 -10.64 -19.37
CA GLU A 428 -1.20 -11.52 -19.08
C GLU A 428 -2.23 -10.79 -18.22
N ILE A 429 -3.50 -11.02 -18.54
CA ILE A 429 -4.64 -10.61 -17.72
C ILE A 429 -5.43 -11.88 -17.42
N THR A 430 -5.55 -12.23 -16.15
CA THR A 430 -6.14 -13.50 -15.73
C THR A 430 -7.10 -13.31 -14.57
N ASP A 431 -8.23 -14.03 -14.60
CA ASP A 431 -9.23 -13.97 -13.54
C ASP A 431 -9.68 -12.53 -13.24
N MET A 432 -10.03 -11.79 -14.31
CA MET A 432 -10.46 -10.39 -14.23
C MET A 432 -11.85 -10.20 -14.81
N GLU A 433 -12.66 -9.36 -14.14
CA GLU A 433 -13.91 -8.86 -14.68
C GLU A 433 -13.78 -7.42 -15.17
N PHE A 434 -14.10 -7.18 -16.44
CA PHE A 434 -14.21 -5.85 -17.05
C PHE A 434 -15.68 -5.45 -17.10
N GLN A 435 -16.15 -4.75 -16.09
CA GLN A 435 -17.52 -4.25 -15.99
C GLN A 435 -17.61 -2.89 -16.70
N CYS A 436 -17.77 -2.92 -18.01
CA CYS A 436 -17.76 -1.71 -18.85
C CYS A 436 -19.02 -0.86 -18.75
N ASN A 437 -20.13 -1.41 -18.25
CA ASN A 437 -21.42 -0.74 -17.97
C ASN A 437 -22.10 -0.07 -19.19
N GLY A 438 -21.62 -0.32 -20.43
CA GLY A 438 -22.04 0.47 -21.60
C GLY A 438 -21.40 1.87 -21.67
N GLU A 439 -20.50 2.21 -20.75
CA GLU A 439 -19.79 3.48 -20.67
C GLU A 439 -18.45 3.41 -21.40
N ALA A 440 -17.66 2.37 -21.18
CA ALA A 440 -16.33 2.17 -21.72
C ALA A 440 -16.24 0.94 -22.65
N SER A 441 -15.28 0.93 -23.55
CA SER A 441 -14.74 -0.31 -24.14
C SER A 441 -13.78 -0.99 -23.16
N ALA A 442 -13.46 -2.30 -23.35
CA ALA A 442 -12.68 -2.98 -22.35
C ALA A 442 -11.16 -2.79 -22.51
N VAL A 443 -10.54 -3.35 -23.56
CA VAL A 443 -9.07 -3.33 -23.70
C VAL A 443 -8.64 -2.96 -25.11
N MET A 444 -7.77 -1.95 -25.22
CA MET A 444 -7.01 -1.63 -26.42
C MET A 444 -5.62 -2.26 -26.32
N LEU A 445 -5.26 -3.10 -27.28
CA LEU A 445 -3.96 -3.77 -27.34
C LEU A 445 -2.82 -2.81 -27.75
N PRO A 446 -1.55 -3.14 -27.46
CA PRO A 446 -0.40 -2.38 -27.93
C PRO A 446 -0.30 -2.44 -29.46
N LYS A 447 0.53 -1.55 -30.04
CA LYS A 447 0.74 -1.49 -31.51
C LYS A 447 1.41 -2.75 -32.03
N SER A 448 2.32 -3.35 -31.28
CA SER A 448 3.00 -4.60 -31.58
C SER A 448 3.35 -5.36 -30.29
N GLY A 449 3.70 -6.63 -30.42
CA GLY A 449 4.12 -7.46 -29.28
C GLY A 449 4.02 -8.95 -29.56
N ILE A 450 4.29 -9.75 -28.53
CA ILE A 450 4.23 -11.22 -28.57
C ILE A 450 3.58 -11.75 -27.30
N GLY A 451 2.64 -12.68 -27.45
CA GLY A 451 2.15 -13.50 -26.36
C GLY A 451 1.35 -12.75 -25.30
N PHE A 452 0.50 -11.82 -25.72
CA PHE A 452 -0.51 -11.22 -24.83
C PHE A 452 -1.58 -12.28 -24.51
N ARG A 453 -1.97 -12.42 -23.26
CA ARG A 453 -2.94 -13.43 -22.85
C ARG A 453 -4.09 -12.85 -22.04
N PHE A 454 -5.29 -13.30 -22.37
CA PHE A 454 -6.49 -13.20 -21.52
C PHE A 454 -6.91 -14.60 -21.15
N ALA A 455 -7.08 -14.88 -19.85
CA ALA A 455 -7.58 -16.17 -19.38
C ALA A 455 -8.57 -15.97 -18.23
N ASP A 456 -9.65 -16.74 -18.24
CA ASP A 456 -10.66 -16.76 -17.19
C ASP A 456 -11.26 -15.35 -16.92
N CYS A 457 -11.39 -14.52 -17.97
CA CYS A 457 -11.84 -13.14 -17.85
C CYS A 457 -13.31 -12.99 -18.30
N THR A 458 -14.01 -12.04 -17.68
CA THR A 458 -15.35 -11.62 -18.10
C THR A 458 -15.33 -10.19 -18.65
N PHE A 459 -15.84 -10.02 -19.87
CA PHE A 459 -16.01 -8.72 -20.53
C PHE A 459 -17.51 -8.40 -20.59
N ASN A 460 -17.97 -7.60 -19.64
CA ASN A 460 -19.41 -7.33 -19.47
C ASN A 460 -19.77 -5.94 -20.01
N LYS A 461 -20.70 -5.92 -20.96
CA LYS A 461 -21.32 -4.72 -21.55
C LYS A 461 -20.32 -3.68 -22.06
N PRO A 462 -19.31 -4.04 -22.90
CA PRO A 462 -18.46 -3.02 -23.51
C PRO A 462 -19.31 -2.08 -24.40
N LYS A 463 -19.02 -0.78 -24.36
CA LYS A 463 -19.73 0.25 -25.13
C LYS A 463 -19.59 0.02 -26.62
N ASP A 464 -18.38 -0.14 -27.09
CA ASP A 464 -18.07 -0.29 -28.51
C ASP A 464 -17.30 -1.59 -28.80
N ARG A 465 -16.26 -1.90 -28.00
CA ARG A 465 -15.32 -2.99 -28.26
C ARG A 465 -14.94 -3.73 -26.97
N GLY A 466 -14.81 -5.06 -27.07
CA GLY A 466 -14.16 -5.86 -26.05
C GLY A 466 -12.64 -5.72 -26.13
N ILE A 467 -11.99 -6.53 -26.99
CA ILE A 467 -10.53 -6.49 -27.21
C ILE A 467 -10.25 -5.95 -28.60
N THR A 468 -9.35 -4.97 -28.73
CA THR A 468 -9.09 -4.30 -30.01
C THR A 468 -7.60 -4.11 -30.27
N SER A 469 -7.14 -4.50 -31.47
CA SER A 469 -5.82 -4.15 -32.02
C SER A 469 -5.87 -2.85 -32.80
N ILE A 470 -4.94 -1.93 -32.53
CA ILE A 470 -4.76 -0.71 -33.35
C ILE A 470 -3.67 -0.83 -34.39
N GLY A 471 -2.75 -1.76 -34.24
CA GLY A 471 -1.65 -2.05 -35.17
C GLY A 471 -1.68 -3.53 -35.52
N ASP A 472 -0.51 -4.14 -35.59
CA ASP A 472 -0.42 -5.58 -35.73
C ASP A 472 -0.92 -6.29 -34.45
N GLY A 473 -0.82 -5.64 -33.30
CA GLY A 473 -1.17 -6.21 -32.01
C GLY A 473 -0.13 -7.23 -31.57
N CYS A 474 -0.55 -8.23 -30.81
CA CYS A 474 0.35 -9.22 -30.25
C CYS A 474 0.29 -10.53 -31.02
N GLN A 475 1.38 -10.92 -31.67
CA GLN A 475 1.51 -12.22 -32.30
C GLN A 475 1.43 -13.35 -31.27
N GLY A 476 0.77 -14.43 -31.62
CA GLY A 476 0.62 -15.61 -30.76
C GLY A 476 -0.15 -15.34 -29.48
N MET A 477 -1.09 -14.38 -29.52
CA MET A 477 -1.91 -14.08 -28.35
C MET A 477 -2.88 -15.20 -28.02
N PHE A 478 -3.33 -15.23 -26.77
CA PHE A 478 -4.32 -16.16 -26.28
C PHE A 478 -5.54 -15.45 -25.71
N ILE A 479 -6.73 -15.96 -26.03
CA ILE A 479 -8.02 -15.61 -25.39
C ILE A 479 -8.67 -16.93 -25.02
N ASP A 480 -8.55 -17.30 -23.74
CA ASP A 480 -8.90 -18.63 -23.25
C ASP A 480 -9.96 -18.52 -22.15
N GLN A 481 -11.00 -19.34 -22.20
CA GLN A 481 -12.00 -19.52 -21.13
C GLN A 481 -12.65 -18.19 -20.70
N CYS A 482 -12.79 -17.25 -21.62
CA CYS A 482 -13.37 -15.93 -21.35
C CYS A 482 -14.86 -15.86 -21.69
N GLN A 483 -15.58 -14.97 -21.01
CA GLN A 483 -16.95 -14.62 -21.31
C GLN A 483 -17.06 -13.20 -21.86
N PHE A 484 -17.80 -13.03 -22.94
CA PHE A 484 -18.12 -11.73 -23.52
C PHE A 484 -19.65 -11.57 -23.59
N ILE A 485 -20.16 -10.54 -22.91
CA ILE A 485 -21.59 -10.24 -22.83
C ILE A 485 -21.80 -8.84 -23.37
N SER A 486 -22.58 -8.74 -24.46
CA SER A 486 -22.78 -7.46 -25.15
C SER A 486 -23.65 -6.48 -24.36
N ASN A 487 -23.41 -5.20 -24.55
CA ASN A 487 -24.29 -4.10 -24.13
C ASN A 487 -25.59 -4.03 -24.97
N GLU A 488 -25.55 -4.57 -26.18
CA GLU A 488 -26.62 -4.46 -27.18
C GLU A 488 -27.58 -5.69 -27.20
N GLN A 489 -27.74 -6.36 -26.05
CA GLN A 489 -28.53 -7.62 -25.97
C GLN A 489 -29.97 -7.47 -26.41
N SER A 490 -30.60 -6.32 -26.20
CA SER A 490 -31.98 -6.03 -26.59
C SER A 490 -32.16 -5.66 -28.06
N LEU A 491 -31.05 -5.39 -28.77
CA LEU A 491 -31.09 -4.98 -30.17
C LEU A 491 -31.13 -6.21 -31.09
N ARG A 492 -31.77 -6.04 -32.26
CA ARG A 492 -31.68 -7.01 -33.34
C ARG A 492 -30.24 -7.08 -33.87
N VAL A 493 -29.80 -8.22 -34.36
CA VAL A 493 -28.45 -8.44 -34.85
C VAL A 493 -27.99 -7.37 -35.86
N GLN A 494 -28.86 -6.99 -36.80
CA GLN A 494 -28.52 -5.99 -37.81
C GLN A 494 -28.30 -4.57 -37.25
N ASP A 495 -28.85 -4.27 -36.07
CA ASP A 495 -28.78 -2.96 -35.44
C ASP A 495 -27.60 -2.86 -34.47
N ARG A 496 -26.94 -3.99 -34.15
CA ARG A 496 -25.76 -4.04 -33.26
C ARG A 496 -24.52 -3.53 -33.97
N THR A 497 -23.64 -2.89 -33.21
CA THR A 497 -22.36 -2.29 -33.68
C THR A 497 -21.16 -2.75 -32.89
N THR A 498 -21.37 -3.38 -31.74
CA THR A 498 -20.30 -3.86 -30.84
C THR A 498 -19.57 -5.07 -31.43
N ILE A 499 -18.28 -5.14 -31.14
CA ILE A 499 -17.41 -6.26 -31.56
C ILE A 499 -16.70 -6.80 -30.33
N ALA A 500 -16.77 -8.13 -30.12
CA ALA A 500 -16.13 -8.74 -28.97
C ALA A 500 -14.60 -8.74 -29.12
N VAL A 501 -14.08 -9.18 -30.27
CA VAL A 501 -12.63 -9.32 -30.49
C VAL A 501 -12.26 -8.80 -31.87
N ASN A 502 -11.27 -7.92 -31.96
CA ASN A 502 -10.58 -7.54 -33.20
C ASN A 502 -9.09 -7.77 -33.04
N VAL A 503 -8.51 -8.71 -33.80
CA VAL A 503 -7.09 -9.05 -33.73
C VAL A 503 -6.47 -9.04 -35.13
N ASN A 504 -5.37 -8.29 -35.27
CA ASN A 504 -4.70 -8.12 -36.54
C ASN A 504 -3.41 -8.95 -36.68
N ALA A 505 -2.81 -9.39 -35.58
CA ALA A 505 -1.57 -10.16 -35.55
C ALA A 505 -1.81 -11.62 -35.98
N ASN A 506 -0.71 -12.29 -36.37
CA ASN A 506 -0.72 -13.71 -36.68
C ASN A 506 -0.83 -14.59 -35.44
N ASP A 507 -1.28 -15.81 -35.63
CA ASP A 507 -1.30 -16.91 -34.66
C ASP A 507 -2.14 -16.68 -33.40
N PRO A 508 -3.26 -15.91 -33.42
CA PRO A 508 -4.13 -15.82 -32.24
C PRO A 508 -4.79 -17.18 -31.97
N LYS A 509 -4.88 -17.53 -30.69
CA LYS A 509 -5.58 -18.72 -30.18
C LYS A 509 -6.78 -18.27 -29.36
N ILE A 510 -7.97 -18.50 -29.90
CA ILE A 510 -9.25 -18.13 -29.30
C ILE A 510 -9.98 -19.44 -28.94
N ARG A 511 -9.97 -19.80 -27.65
CA ARG A 511 -10.40 -21.13 -27.20
C ARG A 511 -11.35 -21.08 -26.03
N ASP A 512 -12.34 -21.96 -26.07
CA ASP A 512 -13.23 -22.26 -24.94
C ASP A 512 -13.97 -21.03 -24.39
N ASN A 513 -14.20 -20.01 -25.26
CA ASN A 513 -14.86 -18.77 -24.87
C ASN A 513 -16.38 -18.84 -25.13
N ARG A 514 -17.12 -18.07 -24.34
CA ARG A 514 -18.54 -17.81 -24.57
C ARG A 514 -18.74 -16.36 -24.98
N ILE A 515 -19.27 -16.13 -26.20
CA ILE A 515 -19.46 -14.78 -26.76
C ILE A 515 -20.93 -14.59 -27.14
N VAL A 516 -21.61 -13.61 -26.52
CA VAL A 516 -23.06 -13.47 -26.55
C VAL A 516 -23.48 -12.11 -27.07
N ARG A 517 -24.30 -12.11 -28.12
CA ARG A 517 -25.08 -10.97 -28.65
C ARG A 517 -24.28 -9.75 -29.09
N PHE A 518 -23.11 -9.98 -29.66
CA PHE A 518 -22.35 -8.94 -30.38
C PHE A 518 -22.77 -8.85 -31.86
N ALA A 519 -22.45 -7.75 -32.54
CA ALA A 519 -22.60 -7.66 -33.99
C ALA A 519 -21.64 -8.64 -34.69
N HIS A 520 -20.40 -8.74 -34.21
CA HIS A 520 -19.40 -9.74 -34.63
C HIS A 520 -18.67 -10.28 -33.41
N PHE A 521 -18.41 -11.58 -33.39
CA PHE A 521 -17.64 -12.22 -32.33
C PHE A 521 -16.15 -11.98 -32.49
N ALA A 522 -15.66 -12.17 -33.72
CA ALA A 522 -14.25 -11.93 -34.04
C ALA A 522 -14.10 -11.30 -35.41
N ILE A 523 -13.25 -10.29 -35.52
CA ILE A 523 -12.73 -9.74 -36.77
C ILE A 523 -11.23 -9.96 -36.77
N LEU A 524 -10.73 -10.78 -37.70
CA LEU A 524 -9.38 -11.27 -37.74
C LEU A 524 -8.71 -10.87 -39.08
N SER A 525 -7.48 -10.42 -38.99
CA SER A 525 -6.70 -10.01 -40.16
C SER A 525 -5.40 -10.81 -40.36
N GLY A 526 -4.86 -11.37 -39.27
CA GLY A 526 -3.65 -12.17 -39.30
C GLY A 526 -3.87 -13.58 -39.86
N SER A 527 -2.75 -14.28 -40.12
CA SER A 527 -2.70 -15.67 -40.51
C SER A 527 -2.43 -16.59 -39.33
N GLY A 528 -2.69 -17.89 -39.47
CA GLY A 528 -2.45 -18.87 -38.40
C GLY A 528 -3.49 -18.85 -37.27
N ASN A 529 -4.68 -18.35 -37.54
CA ASN A 529 -5.75 -18.27 -36.52
C ASN A 529 -6.20 -19.64 -36.07
N LEU A 530 -6.40 -19.82 -34.76
CA LEU A 530 -6.94 -21.04 -34.16
C LEU A 530 -8.19 -20.69 -33.34
N LEU A 531 -9.37 -21.15 -33.75
CA LEU A 531 -10.65 -20.98 -33.06
C LEU A 531 -11.21 -22.36 -32.69
N VAL A 532 -11.19 -22.71 -31.42
CA VAL A 532 -11.51 -24.05 -30.93
C VAL A 532 -12.41 -24.01 -29.70
N GLY A 533 -13.44 -24.80 -29.66
CA GLY A 533 -14.28 -25.02 -28.49
C GLY A 533 -15.13 -23.82 -28.06
N ASN A 534 -15.27 -22.80 -28.89
CA ASN A 534 -15.99 -21.59 -28.50
C ASN A 534 -17.50 -21.74 -28.68
N HIS A 535 -18.26 -21.05 -27.87
CA HIS A 535 -19.72 -20.90 -28.01
C HIS A 535 -20.05 -19.46 -28.45
N PHE A 536 -20.47 -19.30 -29.69
CA PHE A 536 -20.89 -18.02 -30.27
C PHE A 536 -22.41 -17.97 -30.39
N PHE A 537 -23.05 -17.02 -29.74
CA PHE A 537 -24.50 -16.91 -29.67
C PHE A 537 -24.99 -15.51 -30.01
N HIS A 538 -25.69 -15.33 -31.14
CA HIS A 538 -26.34 -14.08 -31.49
C HIS A 538 -27.64 -13.83 -30.73
N GLY A 539 -28.38 -14.89 -30.35
CA GLY A 539 -29.56 -14.79 -29.51
C GLY A 539 -30.66 -13.91 -30.11
N ASP A 540 -30.96 -14.09 -31.39
CA ASP A 540 -31.96 -13.30 -32.08
C ASP A 540 -33.19 -14.14 -32.31
N ASP A 541 -34.31 -13.76 -31.73
CA ASP A 541 -35.60 -14.43 -31.88
C ASP A 541 -36.39 -13.91 -33.08
N GLU A 542 -35.85 -12.95 -33.85
CA GLU A 542 -36.54 -12.42 -35.02
C GLU A 542 -36.45 -13.36 -36.24
N THR A 543 -37.56 -13.87 -36.62
CA THR A 543 -37.72 -14.78 -37.77
C THR A 543 -37.43 -14.10 -39.11
N ALA A 544 -37.50 -12.76 -39.22
CA ALA A 544 -37.29 -11.98 -40.44
C ALA A 544 -36.04 -11.08 -40.37
N GLY A 545 -35.19 -11.24 -39.35
CA GLY A 545 -33.98 -10.42 -39.15
C GLY A 545 -32.89 -10.77 -40.14
N VAL A 546 -32.07 -9.73 -40.49
CA VAL A 546 -30.84 -9.91 -41.25
C VAL A 546 -29.76 -10.44 -40.32
N ARG A 547 -29.26 -11.62 -40.57
CA ARG A 547 -28.16 -12.21 -39.78
C ARG A 547 -26.82 -11.64 -40.23
N ARG A 548 -25.86 -11.52 -39.29
CA ARG A 548 -24.51 -11.07 -39.55
C ARG A 548 -23.52 -12.21 -39.36
N ALA A 549 -22.37 -12.10 -40.04
CA ALA A 549 -21.28 -13.04 -39.85
C ALA A 549 -20.76 -12.96 -38.42
N GLY A 550 -20.68 -14.06 -37.70
CA GLY A 550 -20.08 -14.13 -36.37
C GLY A 550 -18.57 -13.89 -36.43
N ILE A 551 -17.87 -14.56 -37.37
CA ILE A 551 -16.45 -14.45 -37.59
C ILE A 551 -16.22 -13.81 -38.96
N VAL A 552 -15.32 -12.82 -39.03
CA VAL A 552 -14.97 -12.09 -40.23
C VAL A 552 -13.45 -12.09 -40.44
N PHE A 553 -13.01 -12.52 -41.61
CA PHE A 553 -11.61 -12.38 -42.07
C PHE A 553 -11.52 -11.20 -43.00
N THR A 554 -10.57 -10.30 -42.76
CA THR A 554 -10.44 -9.03 -43.48
C THR A 554 -9.32 -9.03 -44.51
N GLN A 555 -8.62 -10.15 -44.68
CA GLN A 555 -7.58 -10.34 -45.71
C GLN A 555 -7.77 -11.67 -46.47
N PRO A 556 -7.33 -11.78 -47.73
CA PRO A 556 -7.26 -13.05 -48.42
C PRO A 556 -6.13 -13.94 -47.84
N ASN A 557 -6.27 -15.25 -48.00
CA ASN A 557 -5.26 -16.24 -47.64
C ASN A 557 -4.91 -16.34 -46.16
N VAL A 558 -5.87 -16.08 -45.29
CA VAL A 558 -5.73 -16.34 -43.86
C VAL A 558 -5.75 -17.85 -43.60
N LYS A 559 -4.60 -18.41 -43.21
CA LYS A 559 -4.53 -19.82 -42.76
C LYS A 559 -5.23 -19.92 -41.42
N THR A 560 -6.31 -20.65 -41.34
CA THR A 560 -7.17 -20.68 -40.13
C THR A 560 -7.68 -22.09 -39.87
N LEU A 561 -7.63 -22.52 -38.61
CA LEU A 561 -8.31 -23.71 -38.14
C LEU A 561 -9.52 -23.29 -37.27
N ILE A 562 -10.71 -23.71 -37.68
CA ILE A 562 -11.96 -23.51 -36.94
C ILE A 562 -12.53 -24.89 -36.68
N THR A 563 -12.56 -25.35 -35.43
CA THR A 563 -13.03 -26.69 -35.08
C THR A 563 -13.67 -26.75 -33.69
N GLY A 564 -14.65 -27.62 -33.51
CA GLY A 564 -15.30 -27.86 -32.22
C GLY A 564 -16.06 -26.66 -31.64
N ASN A 565 -16.36 -25.63 -32.46
CA ASN A 565 -17.12 -24.48 -32.00
C ASN A 565 -18.62 -24.73 -32.14
N TYR A 566 -19.41 -24.24 -31.17
CA TYR A 566 -20.86 -24.14 -31.27
C TYR A 566 -21.21 -22.72 -31.73
N ILE A 567 -21.77 -22.59 -32.94
CA ILE A 567 -22.11 -21.31 -33.56
C ILE A 567 -23.61 -21.28 -33.78
N ASP A 568 -24.28 -20.44 -33.03
CA ASP A 568 -25.76 -20.36 -33.03
C ASP A 568 -26.23 -19.03 -33.63
N ASN A 569 -27.25 -19.14 -34.49
CA ASN A 569 -27.94 -18.01 -35.14
C ASN A 569 -27.01 -17.02 -35.90
N CYS A 570 -25.90 -17.51 -36.43
CA CYS A 570 -24.98 -16.71 -37.25
C CYS A 570 -25.19 -16.98 -38.74
N PHE A 571 -24.96 -15.97 -39.57
CA PHE A 571 -24.64 -16.15 -40.99
C PHE A 571 -23.11 -16.19 -41.18
N ILE A 572 -22.71 -17.07 -42.06
CA ILE A 572 -21.31 -17.21 -42.47
C ILE A 572 -21.06 -16.34 -43.71
#